data_4b313066cf84d5175308c87ffb69ac32
#
_entry.id   4b313066cf84d5175308c87ffb69ac32
#
_cell.length_a   1.000
_cell.length_b   1.000
_cell.length_c   1.000
_cell.angle_alpha   90.00
_cell.angle_beta   90.00
_cell.angle_gamma   90.00
#
_symmetry.space_group_name_H-M   'P 1'
#
loop_
_entity.id
_entity.type
_entity.pdbx_description
1 polymer ?
#
loop_
_entity_poly.entity_id
_entity_poly.type
_entity_poly.pdbx_seq_one_letter_code
_entity_poly.pdbx_strand_id
1 'polypeptide(L)'
;MKPYSEMTKEELLELKRDLSDQYREFQGKNLTLDMSRGKPSAEQLDLSMGMMDVLSSDSDLTCEDGTDCRNYGGLDGISEAKELLADMIEVPADNIIIYGNSSLNVMYDTISRSVTHGVMGNTPWCKLDKVKFLCPVPGYDRHFSITEYFGIEMINIPMTADGPDMDLVEQYVTTDPTVKGIWCVPKYSNPTGNSYSDQTVRRLARMHPAAPDFRIYW
;
A
#
# COMPACT_ATOMS: atom_id res chain seq x y z
N MET A 1 -22.07 -6.82 21.95
CA MET A 1 -23.36 -7.35 21.44
C MET A 1 -23.27 -8.86 21.49
N LYS A 2 -24.35 -9.55 21.91
CA LYS A 2 -24.39 -11.02 21.94
C LYS A 2 -24.29 -11.54 20.50
N PRO A 3 -23.50 -12.57 20.20
CA PRO A 3 -23.43 -13.15 18.85
C PRO A 3 -24.80 -13.67 18.37
N TYR A 4 -25.11 -13.49 17.11
CA TYR A 4 -26.40 -13.94 16.54
C TYR A 4 -26.67 -15.45 16.75
N SER A 5 -25.59 -16.25 16.73
CA SER A 5 -25.65 -17.69 16.99
C SER A 5 -26.09 -18.08 18.40
N GLU A 6 -26.00 -17.14 19.34
CA GLU A 6 -26.36 -17.33 20.75
C GLU A 6 -27.69 -16.69 21.12
N MET A 7 -28.35 -15.98 20.18
CA MET A 7 -29.63 -15.31 20.39
C MET A 7 -30.77 -16.29 20.24
N THR A 8 -31.82 -16.09 21.07
CA THR A 8 -33.09 -16.81 20.88
C THR A 8 -33.83 -16.30 19.66
N LYS A 9 -34.83 -17.04 19.21
CA LYS A 9 -35.67 -16.61 18.08
C LYS A 9 -36.41 -15.30 18.38
N GLU A 10 -36.85 -15.11 19.61
CA GLU A 10 -37.53 -13.89 20.09
C GLU A 10 -36.58 -12.71 20.04
N GLU A 11 -35.36 -12.84 20.58
CA GLU A 11 -34.30 -11.82 20.54
C GLU A 11 -33.95 -11.42 19.09
N LEU A 12 -33.85 -12.39 18.19
CA LEU A 12 -33.57 -12.14 16.77
C LEU A 12 -34.73 -11.41 16.07
N LEU A 13 -35.98 -11.73 16.42
CA LEU A 13 -37.16 -11.05 15.86
C LEU A 13 -37.30 -9.62 16.35
N GLU A 14 -36.96 -9.35 17.60
CA GLU A 14 -36.91 -8.00 18.16
C GLU A 14 -35.83 -7.18 17.50
N LEU A 15 -34.59 -7.71 17.47
CA LEU A 15 -33.46 -7.05 16.79
C LEU A 15 -33.76 -6.75 15.31
N LYS A 16 -34.39 -7.70 14.60
CA LYS A 16 -34.81 -7.49 13.21
C LYS A 16 -35.78 -6.31 13.06
N ARG A 17 -36.73 -6.18 13.98
CA ARG A 17 -37.69 -5.02 13.96
C ARG A 17 -36.93 -3.71 14.18
N ASP A 18 -36.10 -3.64 15.21
CA ASP A 18 -35.33 -2.44 15.53
C ASP A 18 -34.40 -2.03 14.37
N LEU A 19 -33.69 -2.96 13.78
CA LEU A 19 -32.83 -2.69 12.62
C LEU A 19 -33.65 -2.27 11.39
N SER A 20 -34.82 -2.86 11.19
CA SER A 20 -35.70 -2.46 10.08
C SER A 20 -36.25 -1.04 10.26
N ASP A 21 -36.57 -0.63 11.48
CA ASP A 21 -37.04 0.71 11.76
C ASP A 21 -35.95 1.76 11.63
N GLN A 22 -34.74 1.48 12.13
CA GLN A 22 -33.54 2.29 11.89
C GLN A 22 -33.24 2.43 10.39
N TYR A 23 -33.30 1.35 9.63
CA TYR A 23 -33.07 1.38 8.18
C TYR A 23 -34.10 2.27 7.46
N ARG A 24 -35.40 2.20 7.83
CA ARG A 24 -36.44 3.06 7.28
C ARG A 24 -36.21 4.53 7.64
N GLU A 25 -35.76 4.81 8.87
CA GLU A 25 -35.39 6.17 9.28
C GLU A 25 -34.26 6.73 8.40
N PHE A 26 -33.22 5.91 8.17
CA PHE A 26 -32.12 6.31 7.25
C PHE A 26 -32.60 6.52 5.82
N GLN A 27 -33.45 5.65 5.30
CA GLN A 27 -34.05 5.86 3.98
C GLN A 27 -34.83 7.18 3.90
N GLY A 28 -35.55 7.53 4.96
CA GLY A 28 -36.31 8.80 5.04
C GLY A 28 -35.44 10.06 5.02
N LYS A 29 -34.13 9.95 5.31
CA LYS A 29 -33.19 11.08 5.25
C LYS A 29 -32.80 11.46 3.81
N ASN A 30 -33.18 10.66 2.81
CA ASN A 30 -32.90 10.88 1.39
C ASN A 30 -31.41 11.21 1.11
N LEU A 31 -30.50 10.53 1.82
CA LEU A 31 -29.06 10.74 1.66
C LEU A 31 -28.59 10.20 0.31
N THR A 32 -27.79 11.00 -0.39
CA THR A 32 -27.10 10.56 -1.61
C THR A 32 -25.61 10.37 -1.26
N LEU A 33 -25.24 9.16 -0.86
CA LEU A 33 -23.90 8.82 -0.44
C LEU A 33 -23.29 7.83 -1.43
N ASP A 34 -22.10 8.17 -1.96
CA ASP A 34 -21.31 7.26 -2.78
C ASP A 34 -20.20 6.66 -1.92
N MET A 35 -20.30 5.36 -1.65
CA MET A 35 -19.30 4.58 -0.91
C MET A 35 -18.45 3.69 -1.82
N SER A 36 -18.58 3.82 -3.14
CA SER A 36 -17.87 2.96 -4.09
C SER A 36 -16.37 3.26 -4.14
N ARG A 37 -15.97 4.48 -3.78
CA ARG A 37 -14.56 4.91 -3.73
C ARG A 37 -14.33 5.93 -2.64
N GLY A 38 -13.22 5.77 -1.88
CA GLY A 38 -12.71 6.82 -1.01
C GLY A 38 -12.14 7.97 -1.84
N LYS A 39 -12.75 9.14 -1.74
CA LYS A 39 -12.28 10.38 -2.38
C LYS A 39 -12.24 11.49 -1.34
N PRO A 40 -11.21 12.38 -1.37
CA PRO A 40 -11.24 13.58 -0.55
C PRO A 40 -12.48 14.42 -0.85
N SER A 41 -13.05 15.08 0.17
CA SER A 41 -14.11 16.06 -0.03
C SER A 41 -13.57 17.35 -0.68
N ALA A 42 -14.43 18.19 -1.22
CA ALA A 42 -14.04 19.47 -1.80
C ALA A 42 -13.26 20.32 -0.78
N GLU A 43 -13.73 20.39 0.47
CA GLU A 43 -13.06 21.14 1.54
C GLU A 43 -11.65 20.60 1.85
N GLN A 44 -11.43 19.29 1.76
CA GLN A 44 -10.09 18.70 1.91
C GLN A 44 -9.19 19.06 0.73
N LEU A 45 -9.71 19.11 -0.49
CA LEU A 45 -8.95 19.52 -1.67
C LEU A 45 -8.61 21.01 -1.63
N ASP A 46 -9.50 21.85 -1.11
CA ASP A 46 -9.30 23.29 -0.98
C ASP A 46 -8.12 23.64 -0.07
N LEU A 47 -7.77 22.77 0.89
CA LEU A 47 -6.58 22.95 1.75
C LEU A 47 -5.28 23.12 0.97
N SER A 48 -5.17 22.49 -0.20
CA SER A 48 -3.96 22.53 -1.03
C SER A 48 -4.05 23.52 -2.20
N MET A 49 -5.17 24.20 -2.40
CA MET A 49 -5.36 25.08 -3.56
C MET A 49 -4.37 26.25 -3.62
N GLY A 50 -3.90 26.74 -2.47
CA GLY A 50 -2.85 27.76 -2.43
C GLY A 50 -1.55 27.38 -3.15
N MET A 51 -1.30 26.10 -3.37
CA MET A 51 -0.14 25.64 -4.17
C MET A 51 -0.20 26.12 -5.62
N MET A 52 -1.39 26.34 -6.16
CA MET A 52 -1.56 26.80 -7.55
C MET A 52 -1.08 28.23 -7.78
N ASP A 53 -0.97 29.02 -6.72
CA ASP A 53 -0.58 30.44 -6.76
C ASP A 53 0.91 30.65 -6.43
N VAL A 54 1.64 29.58 -6.10
CA VAL A 54 3.07 29.65 -5.72
C VAL A 54 3.97 29.89 -6.93
N LEU A 55 3.61 29.36 -8.10
CA LEU A 55 4.38 29.47 -9.32
C LEU A 55 3.66 30.34 -10.35
N SER A 56 4.39 31.26 -10.95
CA SER A 56 3.93 32.14 -12.03
C SER A 56 5.01 32.26 -13.11
N SER A 57 4.72 32.99 -14.20
CA SER A 57 5.72 33.28 -15.24
C SER A 57 6.93 34.07 -14.74
N ASP A 58 6.80 34.75 -13.59
CA ASP A 58 7.84 35.58 -13.00
C ASP A 58 8.59 34.87 -11.84
N SER A 59 8.23 33.61 -11.55
CA SER A 59 8.89 32.84 -10.51
C SER A 59 10.29 32.40 -10.94
N ASP A 60 11.23 32.35 -9.98
CA ASP A 60 12.49 31.64 -10.17
C ASP A 60 12.20 30.13 -10.21
N LEU A 61 12.57 29.50 -11.30
CA LEU A 61 12.37 28.07 -11.56
C LEU A 61 13.70 27.32 -11.57
N THR A 62 14.72 27.89 -10.95
CA THR A 62 16.05 27.31 -10.83
C THR A 62 16.24 26.73 -9.44
N CYS A 63 16.63 25.46 -9.36
CA CYS A 63 17.00 24.81 -8.10
C CYS A 63 18.29 25.37 -7.50
N GLU A 64 18.56 25.13 -6.22
CA GLU A 64 19.78 25.56 -5.53
C GLU A 64 21.05 25.04 -6.20
N ASP A 65 21.02 23.88 -6.83
CA ASP A 65 22.12 23.30 -7.60
C ASP A 65 22.30 23.91 -9.01
N GLY A 66 21.45 24.87 -9.39
CA GLY A 66 21.44 25.51 -10.70
C GLY A 66 20.63 24.79 -11.78
N THR A 67 19.93 23.71 -11.44
CA THR A 67 19.05 22.98 -12.38
C THR A 67 17.84 23.84 -12.74
N ASP A 68 17.60 24.07 -14.03
CA ASP A 68 16.39 24.73 -14.52
C ASP A 68 15.24 23.70 -14.59
N CYS A 69 14.24 23.85 -13.71
CA CYS A 69 13.11 22.93 -13.59
C CYS A 69 12.21 22.87 -14.84
N ARG A 70 12.40 23.79 -15.80
CA ARG A 70 11.66 23.76 -17.08
C ARG A 70 12.29 22.82 -18.09
N ASN A 71 13.49 22.30 -17.80
CA ASN A 71 14.23 21.43 -18.69
C ASN A 71 14.22 19.98 -18.18
N TYR A 72 14.61 19.05 -19.06
CA TYR A 72 14.79 17.65 -18.70
C TYR A 72 16.23 17.38 -18.21
N GLY A 73 16.44 16.22 -17.55
CA GLY A 73 17.78 15.76 -17.16
C GLY A 73 17.85 15.12 -15.79
N GLY A 74 17.02 15.52 -14.85
CA GLY A 74 16.92 14.87 -13.55
C GLY A 74 16.18 13.54 -13.65
N LEU A 75 16.72 12.47 -13.03
CA LEU A 75 16.13 11.12 -13.10
C LEU A 75 15.38 10.72 -11.83
N ASP A 76 15.68 11.35 -10.71
CA ASP A 76 15.27 10.90 -9.37
C ASP A 76 14.65 12.01 -8.48
N GLY A 77 14.39 13.18 -9.06
CA GLY A 77 13.81 14.33 -8.39
C GLY A 77 14.83 15.43 -8.11
N ILE A 78 14.35 16.63 -7.80
CA ILE A 78 15.19 17.75 -7.40
C ILE A 78 15.65 17.61 -5.95
N SER A 79 16.81 18.15 -5.60
CA SER A 79 17.43 18.02 -4.28
C SER A 79 16.52 18.51 -3.17
N GLU A 80 15.93 19.68 -3.32
CA GLU A 80 15.04 20.29 -2.32
C GLU A 80 13.83 19.43 -2.01
N ALA A 81 13.24 18.77 -3.03
CA ALA A 81 12.12 17.87 -2.82
C ALA A 81 12.57 16.57 -2.14
N LYS A 82 13.76 16.06 -2.45
CA LYS A 82 14.32 14.86 -1.79
C LYS A 82 14.64 15.14 -0.34
N GLU A 83 15.21 16.31 -0.01
CA GLU A 83 15.48 16.74 1.37
C GLU A 83 14.20 16.91 2.18
N LEU A 84 13.17 17.57 1.60
CA LEU A 84 11.87 17.72 2.24
C LEU A 84 11.23 16.36 2.56
N LEU A 85 11.31 15.41 1.63
CA LEU A 85 10.75 14.08 1.84
C LEU A 85 11.60 13.23 2.79
N ALA A 86 12.93 13.46 2.85
CA ALA A 86 13.83 12.78 3.77
C ALA A 86 13.40 12.96 5.23
N ASP A 87 13.04 14.18 5.61
CA ASP A 87 12.54 14.50 6.94
C ASP A 87 11.18 13.82 7.22
N MET A 88 10.31 13.75 6.22
CA MET A 88 8.98 13.16 6.38
C MET A 88 8.99 11.63 6.57
N ILE A 89 9.89 10.94 5.88
CA ILE A 89 9.93 9.47 5.84
C ILE A 89 11.14 8.88 6.59
N GLU A 90 11.94 9.75 7.23
CA GLU A 90 13.09 9.39 8.08
C GLU A 90 14.13 8.50 7.36
N VAL A 91 14.44 8.85 6.09
CA VAL A 91 15.49 8.20 5.31
C VAL A 91 16.43 9.24 4.69
N PRO A 92 17.72 8.91 4.43
CA PRO A 92 18.63 9.85 3.75
C PRO A 92 18.10 10.28 2.38
N ALA A 93 18.29 11.56 2.02
CA ALA A 93 17.84 12.10 0.73
C ALA A 93 18.39 11.31 -0.48
N ASP A 94 19.61 10.79 -0.38
CA ASP A 94 20.24 9.97 -1.42
C ASP A 94 19.53 8.62 -1.65
N ASN A 95 18.69 8.18 -0.70
CA ASN A 95 17.89 6.98 -0.82
C ASN A 95 16.48 7.23 -1.37
N ILE A 96 16.19 8.48 -1.76
CA ILE A 96 14.87 8.89 -2.26
C ILE A 96 14.93 9.02 -3.78
N ILE A 97 13.95 8.41 -4.42
CA ILE A 97 13.66 8.58 -5.85
C ILE A 97 12.22 9.07 -5.97
N ILE A 98 12.06 10.26 -6.53
CA ILE A 98 10.73 10.83 -6.81
C ILE A 98 10.34 10.40 -8.21
N TYR A 99 9.41 9.44 -8.28
CA TYR A 99 9.02 8.82 -9.55
C TYR A 99 7.78 9.47 -10.18
N GLY A 100 6.81 9.84 -9.36
CA GLY A 100 5.54 10.43 -9.80
C GLY A 100 4.47 10.34 -8.72
N ASN A 101 3.23 10.65 -9.07
CA ASN A 101 2.12 10.73 -8.13
C ASN A 101 1.22 9.48 -8.07
N SER A 102 1.56 8.42 -8.78
CA SER A 102 0.78 7.18 -8.81
C SER A 102 1.55 6.01 -8.20
N SER A 103 1.21 5.63 -6.98
CA SER A 103 1.80 4.46 -6.32
C SER A 103 1.58 3.16 -7.11
N LEU A 104 0.45 3.01 -7.81
CA LEU A 104 0.18 1.84 -8.65
C LEU A 104 1.19 1.72 -9.79
N ASN A 105 1.57 2.83 -10.42
CA ASN A 105 2.59 2.81 -11.46
C ASN A 105 3.95 2.40 -10.91
N VAL A 106 4.33 2.89 -9.73
CA VAL A 106 5.58 2.52 -9.05
C VAL A 106 5.59 1.03 -8.72
N MET A 107 4.50 0.50 -8.15
CA MET A 107 4.37 -0.92 -7.82
C MET A 107 4.47 -1.80 -9.07
N TYR A 108 3.74 -1.44 -10.13
CA TYR A 108 3.78 -2.17 -11.39
C TYR A 108 5.19 -2.15 -12.00
N ASP A 109 5.81 -0.97 -12.09
CA ASP A 109 7.15 -0.82 -12.66
C ASP A 109 8.19 -1.62 -11.87
N THR A 110 8.13 -1.61 -10.54
CA THR A 110 9.05 -2.35 -9.69
C THR A 110 8.94 -3.86 -9.90
N ILE A 111 7.72 -4.39 -9.98
CA ILE A 111 7.51 -5.82 -10.30
C ILE A 111 7.95 -6.13 -11.73
N SER A 112 7.60 -5.28 -12.70
CA SER A 112 8.01 -5.43 -14.11
C SER A 112 9.52 -5.50 -14.25
N ARG A 113 10.26 -4.63 -13.57
CA ARG A 113 11.73 -4.64 -13.55
C ARG A 113 12.28 -5.89 -12.90
N SER A 114 11.68 -6.35 -11.81
CA SER A 114 12.08 -7.60 -11.17
C SER A 114 11.89 -8.81 -12.09
N VAL A 115 10.78 -8.83 -12.82
CA VAL A 115 10.48 -9.88 -13.81
C VAL A 115 11.46 -9.85 -14.98
N THR A 116 11.78 -8.67 -15.52
CA THR A 116 12.56 -8.53 -16.77
C THR A 116 14.06 -8.43 -16.55
N HIS A 117 14.51 -7.80 -15.46
CA HIS A 117 15.94 -7.51 -15.20
C HIS A 117 16.48 -8.17 -13.92
N GLY A 118 15.60 -8.69 -13.06
CA GLY A 118 16.00 -9.22 -11.75
C GLY A 118 16.19 -8.13 -10.69
N VAL A 119 16.51 -8.54 -9.48
CA VAL A 119 16.69 -7.67 -8.32
C VAL A 119 18.14 -7.74 -7.87
N MET A 120 18.83 -6.60 -7.81
CA MET A 120 20.23 -6.48 -7.34
C MET A 120 21.19 -7.53 -7.96
N GLY A 121 21.13 -7.68 -9.28
CA GLY A 121 22.00 -8.60 -10.02
C GLY A 121 21.59 -10.07 -9.96
N ASN A 122 20.50 -10.40 -9.30
CA ASN A 122 19.95 -11.76 -9.32
C ASN A 122 19.23 -12.06 -10.64
N THR A 123 18.97 -13.33 -10.89
CA THR A 123 18.31 -13.81 -12.10
C THR A 123 16.93 -13.13 -12.27
N PRO A 124 16.63 -12.59 -13.46
CA PRO A 124 15.29 -12.09 -13.79
C PRO A 124 14.21 -13.13 -13.52
N TRP A 125 13.11 -12.70 -12.89
CA TRP A 125 12.09 -13.65 -12.47
C TRP A 125 11.41 -14.38 -13.64
N CYS A 126 11.37 -13.78 -14.84
CA CYS A 126 10.87 -14.45 -16.05
C CYS A 126 11.74 -15.65 -16.48
N LYS A 127 12.95 -15.83 -15.93
CA LYS A 127 13.84 -16.97 -16.20
C LYS A 127 13.80 -18.03 -15.08
N LEU A 128 12.97 -17.82 -14.07
CA LEU A 128 12.79 -18.77 -12.97
C LEU A 128 11.59 -19.65 -13.27
N ASP A 129 11.67 -20.91 -12.87
CA ASP A 129 10.56 -21.86 -13.05
C ASP A 129 9.32 -21.46 -12.23
N LYS A 130 9.55 -20.80 -11.10
CA LYS A 130 8.49 -20.43 -10.17
C LYS A 130 8.83 -19.18 -9.36
N VAL A 131 7.86 -18.30 -9.24
CA VAL A 131 7.89 -17.11 -8.36
C VAL A 131 6.64 -17.08 -7.52
N LYS A 132 6.77 -16.82 -6.23
CA LYS A 132 5.68 -16.70 -5.28
C LYS A 132 5.73 -15.38 -4.54
N PHE A 133 4.54 -14.89 -4.16
CA PHE A 133 4.37 -13.70 -3.33
C PHE A 133 3.46 -13.99 -2.16
N LEU A 134 3.82 -13.44 -1.01
CA LEU A 134 2.95 -13.44 0.17
C LEU A 134 1.97 -12.30 0.07
N CYS A 135 0.70 -12.63 0.19
CA CYS A 135 -0.43 -11.72 0.03
C CYS A 135 -1.25 -11.70 1.32
N PRO A 136 -1.01 -10.74 2.24
CA PRO A 136 -1.85 -10.57 3.42
C PRO A 136 -3.31 -10.29 3.05
N VAL A 137 -4.24 -11.06 3.62
CA VAL A 137 -5.68 -11.03 3.30
C VAL A 137 -6.51 -10.87 4.58
N PRO A 138 -7.48 -9.92 4.63
CA PRO A 138 -7.87 -8.96 3.60
C PRO A 138 -6.77 -7.97 3.27
N GLY A 139 -6.63 -7.58 1.99
CA GLY A 139 -5.57 -6.69 1.51
C GLY A 139 -6.01 -5.85 0.33
N TYR A 140 -5.11 -5.02 -0.18
CA TYR A 140 -5.40 -4.14 -1.30
C TYR A 140 -5.41 -4.92 -2.62
N ASP A 141 -6.57 -4.95 -3.27
CA ASP A 141 -6.84 -5.77 -4.45
C ASP A 141 -5.90 -5.47 -5.64
N ARG A 142 -5.41 -4.23 -5.76
CA ARG A 142 -4.50 -3.81 -6.84
C ARG A 142 -3.13 -4.48 -6.73
N HIS A 143 -2.64 -4.71 -5.52
CA HIS A 143 -1.43 -5.50 -5.31
C HIS A 143 -1.58 -6.91 -5.90
N PHE A 144 -2.71 -7.53 -5.61
CA PHE A 144 -3.00 -8.88 -6.09
C PHE A 144 -3.17 -8.92 -7.61
N SER A 145 -3.83 -7.92 -8.19
CA SER A 145 -3.99 -7.81 -9.64
C SER A 145 -2.65 -7.66 -10.37
N ILE A 146 -1.68 -6.90 -9.81
CA ILE A 146 -0.33 -6.80 -10.38
C ILE A 146 0.37 -8.17 -10.30
N THR A 147 0.29 -8.84 -9.16
CA THR A 147 0.90 -10.15 -8.94
C THR A 147 0.34 -11.20 -9.92
N GLU A 148 -0.99 -11.23 -10.07
CA GLU A 148 -1.70 -12.10 -11.00
C GLU A 148 -1.30 -11.82 -12.46
N TYR A 149 -1.22 -10.53 -12.84
CA TYR A 149 -0.88 -10.12 -14.21
C TYR A 149 0.49 -10.68 -14.67
N PHE A 150 1.45 -10.76 -13.76
CA PHE A 150 2.76 -11.34 -14.06
C PHE A 150 2.84 -12.87 -13.86
N GLY A 151 1.71 -13.54 -13.58
CA GLY A 151 1.67 -14.98 -13.39
C GLY A 151 2.40 -15.47 -12.14
N ILE A 152 2.58 -14.59 -11.14
CA ILE A 152 3.22 -14.91 -9.87
C ILE A 152 2.22 -15.65 -8.97
N GLU A 153 2.61 -16.78 -8.41
CA GLU A 153 1.77 -17.53 -7.48
C GLU A 153 1.57 -16.76 -6.17
N MET A 154 0.31 -16.54 -5.79
CA MET A 154 -0.04 -15.83 -4.58
C MET A 154 -0.29 -16.79 -3.43
N ILE A 155 0.38 -16.56 -2.30
CA ILE A 155 0.17 -17.26 -1.04
C ILE A 155 -0.60 -16.34 -0.10
N ASN A 156 -1.83 -16.70 0.23
CA ASN A 156 -2.64 -15.93 1.16
C ASN A 156 -2.10 -16.07 2.59
N ILE A 157 -1.84 -14.94 3.24
CA ILE A 157 -1.44 -14.85 4.63
C ILE A 157 -2.59 -14.21 5.43
N PRO A 158 -3.13 -14.85 6.46
CA PRO A 158 -4.17 -14.25 7.28
C PRO A 158 -3.69 -12.94 7.93
N MET A 159 -4.55 -11.92 7.92
CA MET A 159 -4.35 -10.70 8.70
C MET A 159 -4.87 -10.88 10.12
N THR A 160 -4.09 -10.40 11.09
CA THR A 160 -4.45 -10.28 12.49
C THR A 160 -4.67 -8.82 12.88
N ALA A 161 -5.02 -8.54 14.13
CA ALA A 161 -5.11 -7.17 14.62
C ALA A 161 -3.77 -6.40 14.57
N ASP A 162 -2.65 -7.14 14.62
CA ASP A 162 -1.29 -6.61 14.69
C ASP A 162 -0.55 -6.61 13.34
N GLY A 163 -1.20 -7.03 12.26
CA GLY A 163 -0.60 -7.19 10.93
C GLY A 163 -0.76 -8.61 10.38
N PRO A 164 0.05 -9.03 9.41
CA PRO A 164 0.00 -10.39 8.88
C PRO A 164 0.41 -11.43 9.93
N ASP A 165 -0.07 -12.65 9.78
CA ASP A 165 0.40 -13.79 10.58
C ASP A 165 1.91 -14.02 10.34
N MET A 166 2.71 -13.50 11.25
CA MET A 166 4.17 -13.51 11.12
C MET A 166 4.79 -14.90 11.25
N ASP A 167 4.12 -15.86 11.89
CA ASP A 167 4.64 -17.22 11.99
C ASP A 167 4.61 -17.89 10.61
N LEU A 168 3.51 -17.69 9.87
CA LEU A 168 3.41 -18.15 8.49
C LEU A 168 4.35 -17.37 7.56
N VAL A 169 4.43 -16.05 7.69
CA VAL A 169 5.34 -15.22 6.87
C VAL A 169 6.78 -15.71 7.04
N GLU A 170 7.27 -15.83 8.26
CA GLU A 170 8.64 -16.28 8.54
C GLU A 170 8.87 -17.72 8.04
N GLN A 171 7.91 -18.61 8.24
CA GLN A 171 8.00 -19.97 7.72
C GLN A 171 8.25 -19.99 6.21
N TYR A 172 7.43 -19.29 5.43
CA TYR A 172 7.61 -19.26 3.97
C TYR A 172 8.91 -18.57 3.55
N VAL A 173 9.18 -17.39 4.12
CA VAL A 173 10.33 -16.57 3.72
C VAL A 173 11.66 -17.26 4.01
N THR A 174 11.77 -17.97 5.14
CA THR A 174 13.04 -18.59 5.55
C THR A 174 13.28 -19.97 4.92
N THR A 175 12.25 -20.63 4.38
CA THR A 175 12.37 -22.00 3.88
C THR A 175 12.15 -22.16 2.38
N ASP A 176 11.45 -21.22 1.72
CA ASP A 176 11.11 -21.32 0.32
C ASP A 176 11.81 -20.24 -0.53
N PRO A 177 12.88 -20.58 -1.27
CA PRO A 177 13.61 -19.62 -2.10
C PRO A 177 12.81 -19.13 -3.33
N THR A 178 11.65 -19.70 -3.61
CA THR A 178 10.74 -19.21 -4.67
C THR A 178 9.87 -18.05 -4.22
N VAL A 179 9.78 -17.77 -2.90
CA VAL A 179 9.09 -16.62 -2.35
C VAL A 179 9.96 -15.37 -2.52
N LYS A 180 9.51 -14.44 -3.36
CA LYS A 180 10.29 -13.27 -3.77
C LYS A 180 9.82 -11.96 -3.15
N GLY A 181 8.64 -11.93 -2.56
CA GLY A 181 8.14 -10.73 -1.96
C GLY A 181 6.91 -10.90 -1.10
N ILE A 182 6.60 -9.83 -0.37
CA ILE A 182 5.39 -9.66 0.41
C ILE A 182 4.84 -8.25 0.19
N TRP A 183 3.51 -8.14 0.00
CA TRP A 183 2.83 -6.87 0.00
C TRP A 183 2.48 -6.44 1.43
N CYS A 184 2.83 -5.21 1.80
CA CYS A 184 2.52 -4.65 3.11
C CYS A 184 1.83 -3.29 2.96
N VAL A 185 0.87 -3.02 3.85
CA VAL A 185 0.26 -1.70 4.05
C VAL A 185 0.20 -1.43 5.55
N PRO A 186 1.31 -1.00 6.17
CA PRO A 186 1.45 -1.00 7.62
C PRO A 186 0.65 0.09 8.34
N LYS A 187 0.34 1.21 7.65
CA LYS A 187 -0.47 2.34 8.16
C LYS A 187 -1.27 2.96 7.01
N TYR A 188 -2.49 2.81 6.95
CA TYR A 188 -3.45 1.94 7.63
C TYR A 188 -3.91 0.92 6.61
N SER A 189 -3.92 -0.36 6.94
CA SER A 189 -4.18 -1.45 5.99
C SER A 189 -5.50 -1.25 5.24
N ASN A 190 -5.46 -1.42 3.93
CA ASN A 190 -6.65 -1.37 3.08
C ASN A 190 -7.11 -2.82 2.78
N PRO A 191 -8.35 -3.24 3.10
CA PRO A 191 -9.49 -2.40 3.56
C PRO A 191 -9.69 -2.31 5.08
N THR A 192 -8.90 -2.98 5.91
CA THR A 192 -9.20 -3.20 7.32
C THR A 192 -8.90 -2.02 8.24
N GLY A 193 -8.05 -1.08 7.82
CA GLY A 193 -7.61 0.05 8.64
C GLY A 193 -6.59 -0.29 9.73
N ASN A 194 -6.13 -1.53 9.82
CA ASN A 194 -5.19 -1.97 10.85
C ASN A 194 -3.82 -1.31 10.69
N SER A 195 -3.17 -1.00 11.82
CA SER A 195 -1.74 -0.68 11.85
C SER A 195 -0.94 -1.89 12.31
N TYR A 196 0.22 -2.11 11.70
CA TYR A 196 1.12 -3.16 12.15
C TYR A 196 1.72 -2.78 13.51
N SER A 197 1.80 -3.75 14.42
CA SER A 197 2.45 -3.53 15.70
C SER A 197 3.97 -3.41 15.55
N ASP A 198 4.63 -2.76 16.51
CA ASP A 198 6.09 -2.69 16.58
C ASP A 198 6.74 -4.08 16.52
N GLN A 199 6.10 -5.08 17.13
CA GLN A 199 6.59 -6.44 17.10
C GLN A 199 6.58 -7.01 15.68
N THR A 200 5.49 -6.82 14.94
CA THR A 200 5.38 -7.24 13.53
C THR A 200 6.44 -6.57 12.67
N VAL A 201 6.60 -5.26 12.81
CA VAL A 201 7.63 -4.50 12.06
C VAL A 201 9.04 -5.00 12.37
N ARG A 202 9.35 -5.25 13.65
CA ARG A 202 10.66 -5.79 14.06
C ARG A 202 10.90 -7.20 13.53
N ARG A 203 9.86 -8.04 13.49
CA ARG A 203 9.94 -9.39 12.90
C ARG A 203 10.23 -9.30 11.39
N LEU A 204 9.48 -8.48 10.65
CA LEU A 204 9.73 -8.24 9.22
C LEU A 204 11.17 -7.77 8.97
N ALA A 205 11.65 -6.80 9.75
CA ALA A 205 13.00 -6.24 9.58
C ALA A 205 14.14 -7.22 9.91
N ARG A 206 13.87 -8.25 10.74
CA ARG A 206 14.87 -9.23 11.20
C ARG A 206 14.84 -10.55 10.44
N MET A 207 13.93 -10.70 9.48
CA MET A 207 13.86 -11.94 8.70
C MET A 207 15.16 -12.20 7.93
N HIS A 208 15.49 -13.47 7.79
CA HIS A 208 16.58 -13.94 6.95
C HIS A 208 16.02 -14.75 5.79
N PRO A 209 15.70 -14.10 4.66
CA PRO A 209 15.07 -14.77 3.53
C PRO A 209 15.95 -15.84 2.91
N ALA A 210 15.35 -16.98 2.55
CA ALA A 210 16.01 -18.01 1.75
C ALA A 210 16.32 -17.52 0.31
N ALA A 211 15.52 -16.57 -0.20
CA ALA A 211 15.77 -15.93 -1.49
C ALA A 211 16.57 -14.64 -1.32
N PRO A 212 17.75 -14.47 -1.93
CA PRO A 212 18.56 -13.24 -1.80
C PRO A 212 17.90 -12.02 -2.45
N ASP A 213 16.98 -12.26 -3.37
CA ASP A 213 16.20 -11.26 -4.08
C ASP A 213 14.79 -11.03 -3.49
N PHE A 214 14.52 -11.56 -2.29
CA PHE A 214 13.27 -11.26 -1.56
C PHE A 214 13.16 -9.77 -1.21
N ARG A 215 11.96 -9.20 -1.36
CA ARG A 215 11.69 -7.79 -1.01
C ARG A 215 10.38 -7.64 -0.26
N ILE A 216 10.38 -6.69 0.67
CA ILE A 216 9.18 -6.21 1.35
C ILE A 216 8.71 -4.95 0.60
N TYR A 217 7.51 -5.01 0.05
CA TYR A 217 6.86 -3.86 -0.59
C TYR A 217 6.00 -3.19 0.48
N TRP A 218 6.47 -2.01 0.93
CA TRP A 218 6.00 -1.34 2.14
C TRP A 218 5.15 -0.13 1.81
#